data_f53929267e60823449527004a9d4d68c
#
_entry.id   f53929267e60823449527004a9d4d68c
#
_cell.length_a   1.000
_cell.length_b   1.000
_cell.length_c   1.000
_cell.angle_alpha   90.00
_cell.angle_beta   90.00
_cell.angle_gamma   90.00
#
_symmetry.space_group_name_H-M   'P 1'
#
loop_
_entity.id
_entity.type
_entity.pdbx_description
1 polymer ?
#
loop_
_entity_poly.entity_id
_entity_poly.type
_entity_poly.pdbx_seq_one_letter_code
_entity_poly.pdbx_strand_id
1 'polypeptide(L)'
;MPRKTALSMASLLAVLSPAASADPITEEDEKRWEQQFQQVAQEGRKLWTSPELGTNGVACAQCHPNAANTHPETYPKFQKQLGKVVTLWEMVNWCIRNPLQGKPLDPSDAKMIAIQAYVTQERRGVPLAPGKH
;
A
#
# COMPACT_ATOMS: atom_id res chain seq x y z
N MET A 1 79.01 -17.19 -0.99
CA MET A 1 78.17 -16.03 -1.33
C MET A 1 76.77 -16.27 -0.81
N PRO A 2 76.27 -15.60 0.23
CA PRO A 2 74.94 -15.81 0.76
C PRO A 2 73.93 -14.92 0.02
N ARG A 3 72.87 -15.53 -0.47
CA ARG A 3 71.69 -14.83 -1.05
C ARG A 3 70.83 -14.21 0.03
N LYS A 4 70.65 -12.90 -0.01
CA LYS A 4 69.72 -12.16 0.84
C LYS A 4 68.32 -12.27 0.30
N THR A 5 67.43 -12.98 0.98
CA THR A 5 66.00 -13.01 0.74
C THR A 5 65.33 -11.76 1.38
N ALA A 6 64.81 -10.89 0.57
CA ALA A 6 64.01 -9.74 1.03
C ALA A 6 62.56 -10.21 1.27
N LEU A 7 62.10 -10.15 2.53
CA LEU A 7 60.69 -10.29 2.89
C LEU A 7 59.96 -8.98 2.56
N SER A 8 59.03 -9.06 1.60
CA SER A 8 58.12 -7.96 1.27
C SER A 8 56.93 -8.03 2.22
N MET A 9 56.81 -7.09 3.16
CA MET A 9 55.62 -6.91 4.00
C MET A 9 54.55 -6.21 3.18
N ALA A 10 53.51 -6.93 2.75
CA ALA A 10 52.32 -6.35 2.18
C ALA A 10 51.42 -5.82 3.31
N SER A 11 51.32 -4.51 3.44
CA SER A 11 50.38 -3.86 4.35
C SER A 11 48.97 -3.95 3.82
N LEU A 12 48.11 -4.72 4.48
CA LEU A 12 46.66 -4.78 4.19
C LEU A 12 46.01 -3.53 4.79
N LEU A 13 45.69 -2.53 3.95
CA LEU A 13 44.83 -1.43 4.34
C LEU A 13 43.36 -1.94 4.42
N ALA A 14 42.88 -2.11 5.64
CA ALA A 14 41.47 -2.35 5.90
C ALA A 14 40.69 -1.04 5.63
N VAL A 15 39.92 -1.03 4.54
CA VAL A 15 38.99 0.06 4.23
C VAL A 15 37.78 -0.10 5.15
N LEU A 16 37.73 0.66 6.26
CA LEU A 16 36.50 0.80 7.05
C LEU A 16 35.50 1.61 6.21
N SER A 17 34.50 0.93 5.63
CA SER A 17 33.32 1.61 5.08
C SER A 17 32.53 2.20 6.24
N PRO A 18 32.22 3.52 6.22
CA PRO A 18 31.33 4.09 7.21
C PRO A 18 29.95 3.43 7.07
N ALA A 19 29.43 2.85 8.14
CA ALA A 19 28.05 2.42 8.21
C ALA A 19 27.19 3.67 8.00
N ALA A 20 26.39 3.69 6.92
CA ALA A 20 25.40 4.73 6.70
C ALA A 20 24.36 4.63 7.82
N SER A 21 24.50 5.50 8.83
CA SER A 21 23.45 5.69 9.83
C SER A 21 22.25 6.32 9.13
N ALA A 22 21.10 5.66 9.15
CA ALA A 22 19.87 6.29 8.73
C ALA A 22 19.60 7.51 9.63
N ASP A 23 19.34 8.66 9.05
CA ASP A 23 18.99 9.85 9.81
C ASP A 23 17.70 9.57 10.62
N PRO A 24 17.61 10.05 11.87
CA PRO A 24 16.42 9.86 12.68
C PRO A 24 15.22 10.54 12.02
N ILE A 25 14.07 9.86 12.02
CA ILE A 25 12.79 10.40 11.54
C ILE A 25 12.41 11.60 12.42
N THR A 26 12.08 12.72 11.80
CA THR A 26 11.68 13.96 12.46
C THR A 26 10.15 14.13 12.44
N GLU A 27 9.62 14.98 13.34
CA GLU A 27 8.20 15.38 13.31
C GLU A 27 7.80 16.06 11.99
N GLU A 28 8.74 16.72 11.33
CA GLU A 28 8.52 17.35 10.03
C GLU A 28 8.40 16.30 8.92
N ASP A 29 9.18 15.21 9.00
CA ASP A 29 9.03 14.07 8.10
C ASP A 29 7.66 13.41 8.26
N GLU A 30 7.22 13.17 9.49
CA GLU A 30 5.92 12.58 9.78
C GLU A 30 4.76 13.45 9.24
N LYS A 31 4.83 14.77 9.45
CA LYS A 31 3.85 15.72 8.88
C LYS A 31 3.81 15.67 7.35
N ARG A 32 4.98 15.65 6.71
CA ARG A 32 5.08 15.58 5.25
C ARG A 32 4.49 14.29 4.71
N TRP A 33 4.77 13.16 5.35
CA TRP A 33 4.23 11.85 4.95
C TRP A 33 2.71 11.78 5.14
N GLU A 34 2.19 12.29 6.25
CA GLU A 34 0.74 12.33 6.47
C GLU A 34 0.05 13.24 5.43
N GLN A 35 0.64 14.38 5.08
CA GLN A 35 0.10 15.25 4.02
C GLN A 35 0.08 14.54 2.66
N GLN A 36 1.14 13.81 2.30
CA GLN A 36 1.18 13.03 1.06
C GLN A 36 0.13 11.92 1.08
N PHE A 37 -0.02 11.21 2.20
CA PHE A 37 -1.04 10.19 2.35
C PHE A 37 -2.45 10.77 2.18
N GLN A 38 -2.73 11.92 2.81
CA GLN A 38 -4.02 12.62 2.70
C GLN A 38 -4.34 13.02 1.25
N GLN A 39 -3.36 13.50 0.50
CA GLN A 39 -3.54 13.84 -0.92
C GLN A 39 -3.91 12.61 -1.75
N VAL A 40 -3.20 11.49 -1.56
CA VAL A 40 -3.49 10.24 -2.26
C VAL A 40 -4.88 9.70 -1.87
N ALA A 41 -5.25 9.79 -0.60
CA ALA A 41 -6.58 9.37 -0.13
C ALA A 41 -7.71 10.23 -0.71
N GLN A 42 -7.48 11.54 -0.91
CA GLN A 42 -8.45 12.41 -1.59
C GLN A 42 -8.68 12.01 -3.05
N GLU A 43 -7.63 11.62 -3.78
CA GLU A 43 -7.80 11.06 -5.13
C GLU A 43 -8.59 9.75 -5.08
N GLY A 44 -8.33 8.90 -4.09
CA GLY A 44 -9.11 7.68 -3.86
C GLY A 44 -10.59 7.95 -3.59
N ARG A 45 -10.92 9.01 -2.86
CA ARG A 45 -12.31 9.44 -2.64
C ARG A 45 -13.01 9.84 -3.93
N LYS A 46 -12.32 10.55 -4.82
CA LYS A 46 -12.88 10.92 -6.13
C LYS A 46 -13.22 9.68 -6.95
N LEU A 47 -12.28 8.72 -7.02
CA LEU A 47 -12.49 7.44 -7.69
C LEU A 47 -13.64 6.63 -7.06
N TRP A 48 -13.73 6.63 -5.72
CA TRP A 48 -14.75 5.91 -4.97
C TRP A 48 -16.16 6.39 -5.26
N THR A 49 -16.33 7.70 -5.46
CA THR A 49 -17.62 8.34 -5.73
C THR A 49 -17.95 8.48 -7.21
N SER A 50 -16.98 8.25 -8.09
CA SER A 50 -17.11 8.32 -9.54
C SER A 50 -17.43 6.95 -10.15
N PRO A 51 -18.25 6.87 -11.19
CA PRO A 51 -18.50 5.63 -11.94
C PRO A 51 -17.39 5.27 -12.94
N GLU A 52 -16.30 6.05 -12.99
CA GLU A 52 -15.26 5.92 -14.03
C GLU A 52 -14.47 4.60 -14.03
N LEU A 53 -14.52 3.85 -12.94
CA LEU A 53 -13.85 2.55 -12.82
C LEU A 53 -14.64 1.42 -13.49
N GLY A 54 -15.88 1.67 -13.83
CA GLY A 54 -16.79 0.73 -14.47
C GLY A 54 -17.32 1.20 -15.81
N THR A 55 -18.24 0.44 -16.39
CA THR A 55 -18.90 0.74 -17.66
C THR A 55 -20.41 0.85 -17.55
N ASN A 56 -20.97 0.56 -16.37
CA ASN A 56 -22.42 0.49 -16.15
C ASN A 56 -22.98 1.65 -15.29
N GLY A 57 -22.17 2.67 -15.00
CA GLY A 57 -22.59 3.82 -14.20
C GLY A 57 -22.60 3.58 -12.69
N VAL A 58 -22.17 2.40 -12.20
CA VAL A 58 -22.08 2.09 -10.77
C VAL A 58 -20.77 2.62 -10.18
N ALA A 59 -20.84 3.23 -9.00
CA ALA A 59 -19.70 3.66 -8.20
C ALA A 59 -19.61 2.86 -6.90
N CYS A 60 -18.39 2.73 -6.35
CA CYS A 60 -18.16 2.03 -5.09
C CYS A 60 -19.01 2.58 -3.93
N ALA A 61 -19.19 3.91 -3.90
CA ALA A 61 -19.95 4.59 -2.86
C ALA A 61 -21.45 4.22 -2.83
N GLN A 62 -22.00 3.68 -3.90
CA GLN A 62 -23.41 3.25 -3.92
C GLN A 62 -23.68 2.05 -3.01
N CYS A 63 -22.69 1.16 -2.87
CA CYS A 63 -22.77 0.02 -1.95
C CYS A 63 -22.06 0.29 -0.62
N HIS A 64 -21.00 1.08 -0.66
CA HIS A 64 -20.14 1.37 0.51
C HIS A 64 -19.96 2.88 0.69
N PRO A 65 -21.01 3.63 1.10
CA PRO A 65 -20.89 5.06 1.34
C PRO A 65 -19.81 5.34 2.40
N ASN A 66 -18.89 6.26 2.10
CA ASN A 66 -17.74 6.56 2.97
C ASN A 66 -16.98 5.30 3.39
N ALA A 67 -16.75 4.38 2.46
CA ALA A 67 -16.10 3.08 2.69
C ALA A 67 -16.74 2.22 3.79
N ALA A 68 -18.02 2.41 4.09
CA ALA A 68 -18.73 1.65 5.11
C ALA A 68 -18.66 0.13 4.85
N ASN A 69 -18.46 -0.65 5.90
CA ASN A 69 -18.40 -2.13 5.87
C ASN A 69 -17.25 -2.72 5.03
N THR A 70 -16.16 -1.99 4.81
CA THR A 70 -15.02 -2.50 4.01
C THR A 70 -13.93 -3.18 4.84
N HIS A 71 -13.62 -2.71 6.02
CA HIS A 71 -12.63 -3.27 6.97
C HIS A 71 -11.27 -3.63 6.35
N PRO A 72 -10.52 -2.64 5.81
CA PRO A 72 -9.23 -2.87 5.14
C PRO A 72 -8.18 -3.48 6.07
N GLU A 73 -8.26 -3.21 7.37
CA GLU A 73 -7.35 -3.68 8.42
C GLU A 73 -7.40 -5.20 8.64
N THR A 74 -8.44 -5.87 8.12
CA THR A 74 -8.59 -7.33 8.27
C THR A 74 -7.90 -8.13 7.18
N TYR A 75 -7.40 -7.49 6.13
CA TYR A 75 -6.73 -8.17 5.02
C TYR A 75 -5.25 -8.49 5.34
N PRO A 76 -4.70 -9.60 4.78
CA PRO A 76 -5.36 -10.58 3.93
C PRO A 76 -6.35 -11.47 4.70
N LYS A 77 -7.49 -11.82 4.07
CA LYS A 77 -8.50 -12.69 4.68
C LYS A 77 -9.21 -13.57 3.66
N PHE A 78 -9.89 -14.63 4.14
CA PHE A 78 -10.74 -15.44 3.29
C PHE A 78 -11.95 -14.65 2.83
N GLN A 79 -12.17 -14.61 1.52
CA GLN A 79 -13.34 -13.98 0.89
C GLN A 79 -14.21 -15.06 0.23
N LYS A 80 -15.45 -15.16 0.71
CA LYS A 80 -16.40 -16.16 0.24
C LYS A 80 -16.68 -16.02 -1.26
N GLN A 81 -16.75 -14.77 -1.76
CA GLN A 81 -17.00 -14.48 -3.18
C GLN A 81 -15.89 -14.98 -4.10
N LEU A 82 -14.66 -15.07 -3.59
CA LEU A 82 -13.49 -15.53 -4.34
C LEU A 82 -13.08 -16.96 -3.99
N GLY A 83 -13.62 -17.52 -2.90
CA GLY A 83 -13.32 -18.87 -2.45
C GLY A 83 -11.89 -19.10 -1.95
N LYS A 84 -11.15 -18.04 -1.63
CA LYS A 84 -9.74 -18.09 -1.21
C LYS A 84 -9.36 -16.93 -0.28
N VAL A 85 -8.18 -17.02 0.33
CA VAL A 85 -7.55 -15.89 1.02
C VAL A 85 -7.03 -14.89 -0.02
N VAL A 86 -7.39 -13.61 0.15
CA VAL A 86 -7.06 -12.53 -0.78
C VAL A 86 -6.57 -11.29 -0.06
N THR A 87 -5.85 -10.47 -0.77
CA THR A 87 -5.44 -9.12 -0.36
C THR A 87 -6.56 -8.10 -0.58
N LEU A 88 -6.43 -6.91 -0.01
CA LEU A 88 -7.40 -5.84 -0.21
C LEU A 88 -7.55 -5.47 -1.68
N TRP A 89 -6.44 -5.33 -2.44
CA TRP A 89 -6.49 -4.96 -3.85
C TRP A 89 -7.18 -6.04 -4.73
N GLU A 90 -7.05 -7.34 -4.38
CA GLU A 90 -7.77 -8.40 -5.10
C GLU A 90 -9.28 -8.28 -4.88
N MET A 91 -9.71 -7.93 -3.66
CA MET A 91 -11.13 -7.70 -3.37
C MET A 91 -11.66 -6.46 -4.08
N VAL A 92 -10.90 -5.36 -4.09
CA VAL A 92 -11.23 -4.15 -4.88
C VAL A 92 -11.40 -4.50 -6.36
N ASN A 93 -10.47 -5.27 -6.93
CA ASN A 93 -10.55 -5.73 -8.32
C ASN A 93 -11.75 -6.66 -8.59
N TRP A 94 -12.15 -7.45 -7.61
CA TRP A 94 -13.38 -8.24 -7.74
C TRP A 94 -14.60 -7.31 -7.88
N CYS A 95 -14.68 -6.25 -7.07
CA CYS A 95 -15.75 -5.26 -7.15
C CYS A 95 -15.72 -4.49 -8.48
N ILE A 96 -14.52 -4.09 -8.96
CA ILE A 96 -14.39 -3.41 -10.25
C ILE A 96 -14.91 -4.30 -11.39
N ARG A 97 -14.56 -5.59 -11.42
CA ARG A 97 -14.98 -6.51 -12.50
C ARG A 97 -16.45 -6.86 -12.45
N ASN A 98 -16.99 -7.09 -11.26
CA ASN A 98 -18.36 -7.63 -11.13
C ASN A 98 -19.41 -6.53 -10.95
N PRO A 99 -19.54 -5.84 -9.80
CA PRO A 99 -20.55 -4.79 -9.65
C PRO A 99 -20.40 -3.64 -10.65
N LEU A 100 -19.16 -3.22 -10.96
CA LEU A 100 -18.91 -2.06 -11.81
C LEU A 100 -18.73 -2.41 -13.30
N GLN A 101 -18.51 -3.69 -13.63
CA GLN A 101 -18.23 -4.16 -15.00
C GLN A 101 -17.03 -3.46 -15.66
N GLY A 102 -16.01 -3.16 -14.85
CA GLY A 102 -14.80 -2.49 -15.27
C GLY A 102 -13.62 -3.43 -15.49
N LYS A 103 -12.50 -2.84 -15.84
CA LYS A 103 -11.22 -3.55 -16.00
C LYS A 103 -10.44 -3.53 -14.68
N PRO A 104 -9.82 -4.67 -14.27
CA PRO A 104 -9.00 -4.70 -13.07
C PRO A 104 -7.80 -3.77 -13.21
N LEU A 105 -7.38 -3.20 -12.08
CA LEU A 105 -6.18 -2.38 -11.96
C LEU A 105 -5.00 -3.23 -11.49
N ASP A 106 -3.79 -2.88 -11.93
CA ASP A 106 -2.56 -3.44 -11.37
C ASP A 106 -2.42 -3.03 -9.90
N PRO A 107 -1.83 -3.87 -9.02
CA PRO A 107 -1.60 -3.50 -7.62
C PRO A 107 -0.78 -2.22 -7.43
N SER A 108 0.13 -1.92 -8.36
CA SER A 108 0.98 -0.71 -8.37
C SER A 108 0.35 0.48 -9.10
N ASP A 109 -0.83 0.32 -9.68
CA ASP A 109 -1.55 1.41 -10.34
C ASP A 109 -1.89 2.52 -9.32
N ALA A 110 -1.63 3.77 -9.69
CA ALA A 110 -1.90 4.93 -8.84
C ALA A 110 -3.36 4.99 -8.38
N LYS A 111 -4.31 4.59 -9.22
CA LYS A 111 -5.73 4.51 -8.86
C LYS A 111 -5.98 3.44 -7.79
N MET A 112 -5.35 2.26 -7.90
CA MET A 112 -5.47 1.21 -6.90
C MET A 112 -4.89 1.64 -5.55
N ILE A 113 -3.72 2.28 -5.56
CA ILE A 113 -3.07 2.83 -4.36
C ILE A 113 -3.98 3.90 -3.72
N ALA A 114 -4.55 4.80 -4.52
CA ALA A 114 -5.44 5.85 -4.05
C ALA A 114 -6.72 5.29 -3.42
N ILE A 115 -7.35 4.30 -4.03
CA ILE A 115 -8.55 3.62 -3.47
C ILE A 115 -8.22 2.98 -2.11
N GLN A 116 -7.10 2.26 -2.02
CA GLN A 116 -6.69 1.64 -0.76
C GLN A 116 -6.37 2.68 0.32
N ALA A 117 -5.71 3.79 -0.03
CA ALA A 117 -5.43 4.89 0.89
C ALA A 117 -6.73 5.51 1.42
N TYR A 118 -7.70 5.78 0.55
CA TYR A 118 -9.01 6.31 0.94
C TYR A 118 -9.75 5.37 1.90
N VAL A 119 -9.87 4.10 1.54
CA VAL A 119 -10.56 3.10 2.38
C VAL A 119 -9.89 2.97 3.73
N THR A 120 -8.56 2.96 3.77
CA THR A 120 -7.78 2.91 5.02
C THR A 120 -8.01 4.15 5.87
N GLN A 121 -8.03 5.33 5.27
CA GLN A 121 -8.28 6.59 5.98
C GLN A 121 -9.69 6.62 6.60
N GLU A 122 -10.71 6.31 5.82
CA GLU A 122 -12.12 6.34 6.29
C GLU A 122 -12.40 5.31 7.38
N ARG A 123 -11.64 4.21 7.41
CA ARG A 123 -11.82 3.15 8.41
C ARG A 123 -10.84 3.22 9.56
N ARG A 124 -9.90 4.18 9.57
CA ARG A 124 -8.94 4.37 10.66
C ARG A 124 -9.66 4.62 11.99
N GLY A 125 -9.41 3.76 12.98
CA GLY A 125 -10.01 3.87 14.31
C GLY A 125 -11.49 3.48 14.40
N VAL A 126 -12.10 2.97 13.33
CA VAL A 126 -13.48 2.45 13.37
C VAL A 126 -13.46 1.01 13.85
N PRO A 127 -14.09 0.69 15.00
CA PRO A 127 -14.11 -0.66 15.53
C PRO A 127 -14.77 -1.66 14.59
N LEU A 128 -14.27 -2.91 14.58
CA LEU A 128 -14.95 -4.01 13.93
C LEU A 128 -16.27 -4.31 14.66
N ALA A 129 -17.37 -4.29 13.94
CA ALA A 129 -18.64 -4.74 14.48
C ALA A 129 -18.69 -6.29 14.46
N PRO A 130 -19.05 -6.95 15.57
CA PRO A 130 -19.17 -8.41 15.61
C PRO A 130 -20.09 -8.93 14.48
N GLY A 131 -19.62 -9.94 13.73
CA GLY A 131 -20.40 -10.58 12.67
C GLY A 131 -20.48 -9.80 11.34
N LYS A 132 -19.83 -8.65 11.22
CA LYS A 132 -19.72 -7.89 9.97
C LYS A 132 -18.29 -8.03 9.43
N HIS A 133 -18.13 -8.89 8.46
CA HIS A 133 -16.84 -9.18 7.79
C HIS A 133 -16.86 -8.73 6.35
#